data_b60addbc842be7a719d6ec5233ffcdd6
#
_entry.id   b60addbc842be7a719d6ec5233ffcdd6
#
_cell.length_a   1.000
_cell.length_b   1.000
_cell.length_c   1.000
_cell.angle_alpha   90.00
_cell.angle_beta   90.00
_cell.angle_gamma   90.00
#
_symmetry.space_group_name_H-M   'P 1'
#
loop_
_entity.id
_entity.type
_entity.pdbx_description
1 polymer ?
#
loop_
_entity_poly.entity_id
_entity_poly.type
_entity_poly.pdbx_seq_one_letter_code
_entity_poly.pdbx_strand_id
1 'polypeptide(L)'
;MPGDRDSYDFGIGAGFYLDATQAPWSKYYNMATYVQEELPDLLLQHVPLNHHACGIFGHSMGGHGALTLALKFPKQYRSVSALAPICAPSQCQWGQKAFTGYLGTDKKQWREYDACELMAERGWPHQCILIDQGVEDPYLKEQLKPELFQAACLKSQVALNLRMHEGYDHSYYFIASFIEDHLNFHASKLHESR
;
A
#
# COMPACT_ATOMS: atom_id res chain seq x y z
N MET A 1 -14.25 -4.61 19.09
CA MET A 1 -15.40 -5.29 18.47
C MET A 1 -15.29 -6.78 18.76
N PRO A 2 -16.36 -7.56 18.92
CA PRO A 2 -16.22 -9.01 19.14
C PRO A 2 -15.44 -9.67 17.98
N GLY A 3 -14.45 -10.49 18.32
CA GLY A 3 -13.62 -11.21 17.34
C GLY A 3 -12.42 -10.45 16.77
N ASP A 4 -12.28 -9.16 17.03
CA ASP A 4 -11.18 -8.36 16.45
C ASP A 4 -9.82 -8.57 17.12
N ARG A 5 -9.79 -9.30 18.23
CA ARG A 5 -8.58 -9.67 18.98
C ARG A 5 -8.27 -11.16 18.97
N ASP A 6 -9.03 -11.94 18.22
CA ASP A 6 -8.91 -13.40 18.24
C ASP A 6 -7.68 -13.91 17.48
N SER A 7 -7.09 -13.05 16.62
CA SER A 7 -5.93 -13.39 15.81
C SER A 7 -5.02 -12.18 15.63
N TYR A 8 -3.69 -12.37 15.69
CA TYR A 8 -2.73 -11.28 15.48
C TYR A 8 -2.67 -10.81 14.02
N ASP A 9 -3.03 -11.69 13.08
CA ASP A 9 -2.96 -11.48 11.64
C ASP A 9 -4.33 -11.15 11.00
N PHE A 10 -5.34 -10.84 11.84
CA PHE A 10 -6.68 -10.43 11.41
C PHE A 10 -7.35 -9.59 12.51
N GLY A 11 -8.14 -8.59 12.17
CA GLY A 11 -8.75 -7.70 13.15
C GLY A 11 -7.82 -6.55 13.55
N ILE A 12 -7.73 -6.26 14.84
CA ILE A 12 -6.90 -5.16 15.38
C ILE A 12 -5.43 -5.34 14.97
N GLY A 13 -4.85 -4.33 14.34
CA GLY A 13 -3.46 -4.37 13.85
C GLY A 13 -3.26 -5.08 12.50
N ALA A 14 -4.31 -5.69 11.94
CA ALA A 14 -4.26 -6.38 10.64
C ALA A 14 -5.51 -6.08 9.78
N GLY A 15 -6.02 -4.83 9.84
CA GLY A 15 -7.22 -4.39 9.14
C GLY A 15 -7.04 -4.16 7.65
N PHE A 16 -5.83 -4.13 7.16
CA PHE A 16 -5.48 -3.67 5.82
C PHE A 16 -6.00 -2.25 5.53
N TYR A 17 -5.68 -1.70 4.37
CA TYR A 17 -6.13 -0.36 3.96
C TYR A 17 -7.25 -0.50 2.93
N LEU A 18 -8.35 -1.11 3.39
CA LEU A 18 -9.55 -1.36 2.62
C LEU A 18 -10.79 -0.90 3.41
N ASP A 19 -11.94 -0.89 2.76
CA ASP A 19 -13.24 -0.73 3.42
C ASP A 19 -13.95 -2.09 3.40
N ALA A 20 -14.18 -2.65 4.58
CA ALA A 20 -14.79 -3.96 4.71
C ALA A 20 -16.26 -3.93 4.28
N THR A 21 -16.67 -4.95 3.53
CA THR A 21 -18.06 -5.12 3.06
C THR A 21 -18.82 -6.17 3.85
N GLN A 22 -18.11 -7.00 4.60
CA GLN A 22 -18.71 -8.11 5.35
C GLN A 22 -19.00 -7.74 6.80
N ALA A 23 -20.19 -8.09 7.29
CA ALA A 23 -20.51 -7.98 8.70
C ALA A 23 -19.68 -9.00 9.53
N PRO A 24 -19.26 -8.64 10.74
CA PRO A 24 -19.50 -7.38 11.45
C PRO A 24 -18.47 -6.26 11.12
N TRP A 25 -17.50 -6.55 10.24
CA TRP A 25 -16.33 -5.70 9.97
C TRP A 25 -16.69 -4.39 9.26
N SER A 26 -17.66 -4.42 8.35
CA SER A 26 -18.06 -3.28 7.50
C SER A 26 -18.42 -2.01 8.28
N LYS A 27 -18.78 -2.15 9.57
CA LYS A 27 -19.14 -1.00 10.40
C LYS A 27 -17.93 -0.19 10.88
N TYR A 28 -16.74 -0.81 11.03
CA TYR A 28 -15.62 -0.19 11.71
C TYR A 28 -14.27 -0.33 10.99
N TYR A 29 -14.18 -1.22 10.00
CA TYR A 29 -12.94 -1.48 9.27
C TYR A 29 -12.98 -0.80 7.91
N ASN A 30 -12.89 0.54 7.94
CA ASN A 30 -12.97 1.41 6.76
C ASN A 30 -11.70 2.26 6.65
N MET A 31 -10.53 1.59 6.65
CA MET A 31 -9.24 2.26 6.68
C MET A 31 -8.92 2.96 5.35
N ALA A 32 -9.47 2.48 4.23
CA ALA A 32 -9.32 3.18 2.95
C ALA A 32 -10.01 4.55 3.01
N THR A 33 -11.28 4.61 3.41
CA THR A 33 -12.02 5.87 3.61
C THR A 33 -11.31 6.76 4.66
N TYR A 34 -10.85 6.19 5.78
CA TYR A 34 -10.17 6.97 6.80
C TYR A 34 -8.93 7.70 6.25
N VAL A 35 -8.04 6.98 5.55
CA VAL A 35 -6.80 7.58 5.01
C VAL A 35 -7.09 8.50 3.83
N GLN A 36 -8.09 8.17 3.02
CA GLN A 36 -8.39 8.86 1.78
C GLN A 36 -9.20 10.16 1.99
N GLU A 37 -10.08 10.19 2.98
CA GLU A 37 -11.07 11.24 3.19
C GLU A 37 -10.99 11.85 4.59
N GLU A 38 -11.23 11.06 5.63
CA GLU A 38 -11.39 11.58 7.00
C GLU A 38 -10.12 12.24 7.54
N LEU A 39 -8.97 11.59 7.37
CA LEU A 39 -7.69 12.12 7.87
C LEU A 39 -7.26 13.39 7.12
N PRO A 40 -7.30 13.47 5.78
CA PRO A 40 -7.04 14.71 5.05
C PRO A 40 -7.97 15.83 5.44
N ASP A 41 -9.27 15.59 5.54
CA ASP A 41 -10.26 16.61 5.93
C ASP A 41 -10.00 17.14 7.35
N LEU A 42 -9.66 16.25 8.27
CA LEU A 42 -9.29 16.65 9.64
C LEU A 42 -8.01 17.51 9.65
N LEU A 43 -6.99 17.09 8.92
CA LEU A 43 -5.73 17.82 8.87
C LEU A 43 -5.87 19.21 8.23
N LEU A 44 -6.67 19.35 7.18
CA LEU A 44 -6.93 20.62 6.52
C LEU A 44 -7.61 21.65 7.45
N GLN A 45 -8.35 21.20 8.45
CA GLN A 45 -8.98 22.08 9.44
C GLN A 45 -7.98 22.64 10.48
N HIS A 46 -6.84 21.96 10.67
CA HIS A 46 -5.91 22.25 11.75
C HIS A 46 -4.50 22.67 11.28
N VAL A 47 -4.14 22.35 10.06
CA VAL A 47 -2.79 22.58 9.52
C VAL A 47 -2.88 23.19 8.13
N PRO A 48 -2.09 24.24 7.81
CA PRO A 48 -2.05 24.84 6.48
C PRO A 48 -1.32 23.90 5.49
N LEU A 49 -2.02 22.91 4.97
CA LEU A 49 -1.49 21.92 4.03
C LEU A 49 -1.84 22.27 2.58
N ASN A 50 -0.94 21.92 1.68
CA ASN A 50 -1.25 21.93 0.26
C ASN A 50 -1.78 20.55 -0.16
N HIS A 51 -3.10 20.38 -0.14
CA HIS A 51 -3.75 19.12 -0.51
C HIS A 51 -3.61 18.70 -1.98
N HIS A 52 -3.07 19.59 -2.84
CA HIS A 52 -2.73 19.26 -4.23
C HIS A 52 -1.32 18.68 -4.39
N ALA A 53 -0.56 18.59 -3.31
CA ALA A 53 0.81 18.08 -3.29
C ALA A 53 0.96 17.00 -2.21
N CYS A 54 0.31 15.87 -2.43
CA CYS A 54 0.38 14.71 -1.53
C CYS A 54 1.24 13.60 -2.14
N GLY A 55 2.07 13.00 -1.28
CA GLY A 55 2.70 11.71 -1.50
C GLY A 55 2.18 10.70 -0.50
N ILE A 56 2.28 9.43 -0.82
CA ILE A 56 1.90 8.34 0.08
C ILE A 56 2.98 7.28 0.12
N PHE A 57 3.32 6.81 1.31
CA PHE A 57 4.22 5.68 1.49
C PHE A 57 3.87 4.86 2.72
N GLY A 58 4.42 3.66 2.80
CA GLY A 58 4.21 2.77 3.93
C GLY A 58 5.10 1.53 3.89
N HIS A 59 5.08 0.77 4.98
CA HIS A 59 5.83 -0.46 5.14
C HIS A 59 4.88 -1.66 5.19
N SER A 60 5.26 -2.78 4.55
CA SER A 60 4.55 -4.05 4.61
C SER A 60 3.08 -3.93 4.18
N MET A 61 2.14 -4.21 5.08
CA MET A 61 0.71 -3.97 4.89
C MET A 61 0.41 -2.48 4.61
N GLY A 62 1.13 -1.54 5.25
CA GLY A 62 1.05 -0.11 4.95
C GLY A 62 1.60 0.23 3.56
N GLY A 63 2.62 -0.49 3.10
CA GLY A 63 3.13 -0.40 1.73
C GLY A 63 2.10 -0.87 0.70
N HIS A 64 1.40 -1.96 0.98
CA HIS A 64 0.23 -2.39 0.21
C HIS A 64 -0.82 -1.26 0.13
N GLY A 65 -1.18 -0.68 1.28
CA GLY A 65 -2.13 0.43 1.34
C GLY A 65 -1.69 1.63 0.51
N ALA A 66 -0.40 2.01 0.60
CA ALA A 66 0.15 3.11 -0.18
C ALA A 66 0.03 2.85 -1.68
N LEU A 67 0.41 1.67 -2.17
CA LEU A 67 0.30 1.30 -3.58
C LEU A 67 -1.15 1.30 -4.06
N THR A 68 -2.06 0.65 -3.33
CA THR A 68 -3.46 0.53 -3.74
C THR A 68 -4.18 1.86 -3.73
N LEU A 69 -4.01 2.69 -2.70
CA LEU A 69 -4.64 4.01 -2.62
C LEU A 69 -4.10 4.96 -3.69
N ALA A 70 -2.78 4.97 -3.94
CA ALA A 70 -2.22 5.78 -5.01
C ALA A 70 -2.78 5.41 -6.39
N LEU A 71 -2.85 4.11 -6.70
CA LEU A 71 -3.39 3.62 -7.97
C LEU A 71 -4.89 3.86 -8.14
N LYS A 72 -5.63 3.86 -7.04
CA LYS A 72 -7.08 4.22 -7.05
C LYS A 72 -7.31 5.73 -7.19
N PHE A 73 -6.45 6.55 -6.59
CA PHE A 73 -6.63 8.00 -6.49
C PHE A 73 -5.42 8.80 -7.03
N PRO A 74 -5.02 8.59 -8.29
CA PRO A 74 -3.80 9.20 -8.84
C PRO A 74 -3.88 10.72 -8.98
N LYS A 75 -5.07 11.31 -8.89
CA LYS A 75 -5.24 12.77 -8.89
C LYS A 75 -4.90 13.39 -7.53
N GLN A 76 -5.01 12.64 -6.45
CA GLN A 76 -4.69 13.09 -5.09
C GLN A 76 -3.21 12.88 -4.80
N TYR A 77 -2.65 11.73 -5.17
CA TYR A 77 -1.26 11.39 -4.88
C TYR A 77 -0.37 11.66 -6.09
N ARG A 78 0.68 12.48 -5.92
CA ARG A 78 1.69 12.77 -6.94
C ARG A 78 2.85 11.78 -6.94
N SER A 79 3.08 11.13 -5.81
CA SER A 79 4.16 10.18 -5.63
C SER A 79 3.73 9.05 -4.71
N VAL A 80 4.23 7.86 -4.98
CA VAL A 80 4.03 6.68 -4.16
C VAL A 80 5.33 5.92 -4.00
N SER A 81 5.60 5.49 -2.78
CA SER A 81 6.70 4.58 -2.50
C SER A 81 6.32 3.55 -1.44
N ALA A 82 7.07 2.46 -1.36
CA ALA A 82 6.79 1.42 -0.38
C ALA A 82 8.06 0.70 0.08
N LEU A 83 8.08 0.34 1.36
CA LEU A 83 9.12 -0.47 1.97
C LEU A 83 8.54 -1.86 2.23
N ALA A 84 9.14 -2.89 1.63
CA ALA A 84 8.72 -4.30 1.77
C ALA A 84 7.20 -4.51 1.65
N PRO A 85 6.51 -4.00 0.60
CA PRO A 85 5.06 -4.04 0.50
C PRO A 85 4.52 -5.44 0.21
N ILE A 86 3.29 -5.72 0.66
CA ILE A 86 2.51 -6.86 0.16
C ILE A 86 1.95 -6.46 -1.20
N CYS A 87 2.54 -6.95 -2.28
CA CYS A 87 2.23 -6.48 -3.63
C CYS A 87 1.00 -7.14 -4.26
N ALA A 88 0.77 -8.41 -3.95
CA ALA A 88 -0.32 -9.21 -4.52
C ALA A 88 -1.09 -9.98 -3.43
N PRO A 89 -1.86 -9.30 -2.58
CA PRO A 89 -2.54 -9.96 -1.47
C PRO A 89 -3.53 -11.04 -1.92
N SER A 90 -4.11 -10.93 -3.09
CA SER A 90 -4.98 -11.99 -3.65
C SER A 90 -4.22 -13.30 -3.94
N GLN A 91 -2.89 -13.27 -4.00
CA GLN A 91 -2.01 -14.39 -4.32
C GLN A 91 -1.11 -14.81 -3.14
N CYS A 92 -1.35 -14.29 -1.94
CA CYS A 92 -0.65 -14.73 -0.73
C CYS A 92 -1.64 -15.14 0.36
N GLN A 93 -1.20 -16.04 1.24
CA GLN A 93 -2.09 -16.67 2.23
C GLN A 93 -2.71 -15.65 3.19
N TRP A 94 -1.92 -14.71 3.67
CA TRP A 94 -2.42 -13.67 4.59
C TRP A 94 -3.42 -12.74 3.92
N GLY A 95 -3.12 -12.28 2.71
CA GLY A 95 -4.04 -11.43 1.94
C GLY A 95 -5.36 -12.15 1.61
N GLN A 96 -5.31 -13.43 1.23
CA GLN A 96 -6.52 -14.22 0.98
C GLN A 96 -7.37 -14.38 2.25
N LYS A 97 -6.75 -14.61 3.41
CA LYS A 97 -7.44 -14.66 4.71
C LYS A 97 -8.13 -13.32 4.99
N ALA A 98 -7.40 -12.21 4.87
CA ALA A 98 -7.91 -10.87 5.12
C ALA A 98 -9.05 -10.52 4.16
N PHE A 99 -8.87 -10.73 2.86
CA PHE A 99 -9.88 -10.40 1.86
C PHE A 99 -11.13 -11.27 1.99
N THR A 100 -10.98 -12.56 2.29
CA THR A 100 -12.13 -13.43 2.57
C THR A 100 -12.95 -12.89 3.74
N GLY A 101 -12.28 -12.49 4.83
CA GLY A 101 -12.95 -11.99 6.02
C GLY A 101 -13.56 -10.61 5.84
N TYR A 102 -12.85 -9.66 5.23
CA TYR A 102 -13.31 -8.29 5.10
C TYR A 102 -14.18 -8.03 3.87
N LEU A 103 -13.89 -8.67 2.73
CA LEU A 103 -14.55 -8.43 1.44
C LEU A 103 -15.45 -9.59 0.99
N GLY A 104 -15.36 -10.73 1.66
CA GLY A 104 -16.08 -11.94 1.26
C GLY A 104 -15.35 -12.73 0.18
N THR A 105 -16.07 -13.66 -0.46
CA THR A 105 -15.47 -14.64 -1.40
C THR A 105 -15.50 -14.20 -2.87
N ASP A 106 -16.13 -13.07 -3.16
CA ASP A 106 -16.16 -12.53 -4.52
C ASP A 106 -14.79 -11.91 -4.87
N LYS A 107 -14.00 -12.64 -5.64
CA LYS A 107 -12.66 -12.21 -6.09
C LYS A 107 -12.66 -10.94 -6.95
N LYS A 108 -13.80 -10.54 -7.50
CA LYS A 108 -13.90 -9.24 -8.20
C LYS A 108 -13.69 -8.07 -7.26
N GLN A 109 -14.19 -8.17 -6.02
CA GLN A 109 -13.97 -7.15 -4.99
C GLN A 109 -12.51 -7.11 -4.54
N TRP A 110 -11.79 -8.26 -4.54
CA TRP A 110 -10.38 -8.32 -4.17
C TRP A 110 -9.48 -7.52 -5.12
N ARG A 111 -9.82 -7.49 -6.42
CA ARG A 111 -9.05 -6.75 -7.44
C ARG A 111 -8.94 -5.27 -7.14
N GLU A 112 -9.97 -4.70 -6.50
CA GLU A 112 -9.98 -3.30 -6.08
C GLU A 112 -8.97 -2.97 -4.96
N TYR A 113 -8.39 -3.99 -4.34
CA TYR A 113 -7.40 -3.85 -3.27
C TYR A 113 -6.13 -4.68 -3.52
N ASP A 114 -5.90 -5.12 -4.76
CA ASP A 114 -4.66 -5.78 -5.17
C ASP A 114 -3.85 -4.85 -6.07
N ALA A 115 -2.61 -4.52 -5.63
CA ALA A 115 -1.80 -3.54 -6.36
C ALA A 115 -1.41 -4.00 -7.76
N CYS A 116 -1.20 -5.32 -7.96
CA CYS A 116 -0.90 -5.88 -9.28
C CYS A 116 -2.08 -5.78 -10.24
N GLU A 117 -3.29 -6.06 -9.74
CA GLU A 117 -4.51 -5.95 -10.54
C GLU A 117 -4.82 -4.49 -10.88
N LEU A 118 -4.70 -3.58 -9.90
CA LEU A 118 -4.89 -2.15 -10.11
C LEU A 118 -3.88 -1.57 -11.09
N MET A 119 -2.60 -1.98 -11.01
CA MET A 119 -1.58 -1.57 -11.95
C MET A 119 -1.92 -2.01 -13.38
N ALA A 120 -2.35 -3.26 -13.55
CA ALA A 120 -2.73 -3.80 -14.85
C ALA A 120 -3.96 -3.12 -15.46
N GLU A 121 -4.92 -2.69 -14.62
CA GLU A 121 -6.16 -2.06 -15.06
C GLU A 121 -6.02 -0.55 -15.30
N ARG A 122 -5.32 0.15 -14.40
CA ARG A 122 -5.33 1.63 -14.33
C ARG A 122 -4.00 2.27 -14.70
N GLY A 123 -2.89 1.54 -14.53
CA GLY A 123 -1.55 2.10 -14.64
C GLY A 123 -1.25 3.15 -13.55
N TRP A 124 -0.17 3.91 -13.77
CA TRP A 124 0.23 5.03 -12.92
C TRP A 124 0.64 6.21 -13.81
N PRO A 125 -0.03 7.37 -13.70
CA PRO A 125 0.18 8.49 -14.63
C PRO A 125 1.40 9.36 -14.31
N HIS A 126 2.05 9.14 -13.17
CA HIS A 126 3.22 9.88 -12.74
C HIS A 126 4.52 9.16 -13.10
N GLN A 127 5.68 9.79 -12.85
CA GLN A 127 6.95 9.35 -13.43
C GLN A 127 7.43 7.98 -12.98
N CYS A 128 7.45 7.72 -11.66
CA CYS A 128 8.09 6.52 -11.12
C CYS A 128 7.48 6.12 -9.78
N ILE A 129 7.49 4.84 -9.50
CA ILE A 129 7.19 4.26 -8.18
C ILE A 129 8.51 3.78 -7.57
N LEU A 130 8.74 4.03 -6.28
CA LEU A 130 9.91 3.54 -5.55
C LEU A 130 9.51 2.42 -4.60
N ILE A 131 10.21 1.29 -4.68
CA ILE A 131 10.07 0.18 -3.71
C ILE A 131 11.44 -0.25 -3.23
N ASP A 132 11.60 -0.37 -1.93
CA ASP A 132 12.74 -1.00 -1.28
C ASP A 132 12.34 -2.33 -0.66
N GLN A 133 13.22 -3.34 -0.79
CA GLN A 133 12.96 -4.70 -0.33
C GLN A 133 14.25 -5.35 0.21
N GLY A 134 14.18 -5.87 1.43
CA GLY A 134 15.24 -6.70 1.99
C GLY A 134 15.27 -8.10 1.36
N VAL A 135 16.45 -8.59 1.02
CA VAL A 135 16.60 -9.92 0.39
C VAL A 135 16.46 -11.04 1.42
N GLU A 136 16.85 -10.81 2.67
CA GLU A 136 16.70 -11.76 3.78
C GLU A 136 15.36 -11.65 4.50
N ASP A 137 14.41 -10.90 3.94
CA ASP A 137 13.06 -10.78 4.47
C ASP A 137 12.35 -12.14 4.45
N PRO A 138 11.95 -12.70 5.62
CA PRO A 138 11.32 -14.01 5.68
C PRO A 138 9.96 -14.08 4.98
N TYR A 139 9.33 -12.94 4.75
CA TYR A 139 8.04 -12.83 4.07
C TYR A 139 8.16 -12.62 2.56
N LEU A 140 9.36 -12.38 2.03
CA LEU A 140 9.62 -11.99 0.65
C LEU A 140 8.89 -12.90 -0.35
N LYS A 141 9.11 -14.20 -0.26
CA LYS A 141 8.61 -15.18 -1.24
C LYS A 141 7.13 -15.51 -1.08
N GLU A 142 6.66 -15.61 0.15
CA GLU A 142 5.32 -16.14 0.42
C GLU A 142 4.25 -15.05 0.53
N GLN A 143 4.63 -13.84 0.99
CA GLN A 143 3.66 -12.79 1.30
C GLN A 143 3.86 -11.52 0.46
N LEU A 144 5.10 -11.04 0.28
CA LEU A 144 5.37 -9.72 -0.30
C LEU A 144 5.33 -9.71 -1.82
N LYS A 145 6.03 -10.62 -2.48
CA LYS A 145 5.98 -10.88 -3.94
C LYS A 145 6.20 -9.62 -4.80
N PRO A 146 7.28 -8.84 -4.56
CA PRO A 146 7.53 -7.62 -5.34
C PRO A 146 7.77 -7.87 -6.82
N GLU A 147 8.21 -9.06 -7.20
CA GLU A 147 8.40 -9.50 -8.59
C GLU A 147 7.08 -9.50 -9.39
N LEU A 148 5.94 -9.77 -8.74
CA LEU A 148 4.63 -9.73 -9.41
C LEU A 148 4.24 -8.29 -9.74
N PHE A 149 4.52 -7.34 -8.84
CA PHE A 149 4.27 -5.93 -9.08
C PHE A 149 5.22 -5.36 -10.15
N GLN A 150 6.49 -5.79 -10.13
CA GLN A 150 7.45 -5.44 -11.18
C GLN A 150 6.96 -5.91 -12.56
N ALA A 151 6.47 -7.15 -12.66
CA ALA A 151 5.91 -7.67 -13.90
C ALA A 151 4.67 -6.87 -14.35
N ALA A 152 3.79 -6.48 -13.43
CA ALA A 152 2.63 -5.65 -13.72
C ALA A 152 3.04 -4.25 -14.21
N CYS A 153 4.00 -3.60 -13.57
CA CYS A 153 4.54 -2.32 -14.01
C CYS A 153 5.14 -2.39 -15.41
N LEU A 154 5.95 -3.41 -15.68
CA LEU A 154 6.57 -3.62 -16.99
C LEU A 154 5.50 -3.76 -18.09
N LYS A 155 4.47 -4.57 -17.84
CA LYS A 155 3.36 -4.77 -18.78
C LYS A 155 2.57 -3.49 -19.04
N SER A 156 2.39 -2.66 -18.01
CA SER A 156 1.67 -1.38 -18.09
C SER A 156 2.56 -0.21 -18.52
N GLN A 157 3.84 -0.46 -18.84
CA GLN A 157 4.84 0.56 -19.21
C GLN A 157 5.03 1.65 -18.15
N VAL A 158 4.88 1.29 -16.88
CA VAL A 158 5.09 2.17 -15.74
C VAL A 158 6.50 1.99 -15.19
N ALA A 159 7.20 3.10 -14.99
CA ALA A 159 8.54 3.09 -14.40
C ALA A 159 8.49 2.67 -12.92
N LEU A 160 9.22 1.63 -12.58
CA LEU A 160 9.41 1.14 -11.21
C LEU A 160 10.90 1.14 -10.86
N ASN A 161 11.25 1.79 -9.78
CA ASN A 161 12.56 1.65 -9.14
C ASN A 161 12.40 0.65 -7.98
N LEU A 162 12.64 -0.63 -8.25
CA LEU A 162 12.67 -1.69 -7.25
C LEU A 162 14.12 -1.93 -6.84
N ARG A 163 14.46 -1.61 -5.59
CA ARG A 163 15.79 -1.79 -5.03
C ARG A 163 15.78 -2.98 -4.07
N MET A 164 16.62 -3.97 -4.36
CA MET A 164 16.79 -5.16 -3.53
C MET A 164 18.04 -5.00 -2.67
N HIS A 165 17.94 -5.18 -1.36
CA HIS A 165 19.02 -4.91 -0.40
C HIS A 165 19.45 -6.19 0.30
N GLU A 166 20.67 -6.64 0.02
CA GLU A 166 21.30 -7.77 0.70
C GLU A 166 21.59 -7.42 2.17
N GLY A 167 21.46 -8.38 3.08
CA GLY A 167 21.69 -8.21 4.51
C GLY A 167 20.52 -7.56 5.26
N TYR A 168 19.42 -7.25 4.61
CA TYR A 168 18.24 -6.64 5.23
C TYR A 168 17.05 -7.59 5.27
N ASP A 169 16.40 -7.62 6.42
CA ASP A 169 15.18 -8.36 6.71
C ASP A 169 13.94 -7.44 6.70
N HIS A 170 12.85 -7.84 7.41
CA HIS A 170 11.60 -7.07 7.53
C HIS A 170 11.57 -6.10 8.72
N SER A 171 12.71 -5.87 9.37
CA SER A 171 12.78 -5.12 10.63
C SER A 171 12.75 -3.60 10.46
N TYR A 172 12.59 -2.89 11.58
CA TYR A 172 12.69 -1.44 11.61
C TYR A 172 14.08 -0.90 11.25
N TYR A 173 15.14 -1.72 11.35
CA TYR A 173 16.47 -1.33 10.89
C TYR A 173 16.52 -1.15 9.37
N PHE A 174 15.81 -2.02 8.63
CA PHE A 174 15.62 -1.84 7.18
C PHE A 174 14.92 -0.51 6.88
N ILE A 175 13.80 -0.23 7.56
CA ILE A 175 13.07 1.03 7.36
C ILE A 175 13.97 2.23 7.69
N ALA A 176 14.66 2.21 8.84
CA ALA A 176 15.51 3.31 9.28
C ALA A 176 16.66 3.59 8.31
N SER A 177 17.16 2.57 7.61
CA SER A 177 18.25 2.71 6.64
C SER A 177 17.82 3.42 5.35
N PHE A 178 16.57 3.31 4.94
CA PHE A 178 16.11 3.79 3.63
C PHE A 178 15.03 4.87 3.69
N ILE A 179 14.49 5.20 4.86
CA ILE A 179 13.40 6.16 4.99
C ILE A 179 13.76 7.56 4.47
N GLU A 180 15.02 7.98 4.62
CA GLU A 180 15.49 9.27 4.13
C GLU A 180 15.41 9.33 2.60
N ASP A 181 15.76 8.26 1.90
CA ASP A 181 15.62 8.17 0.44
C ASP A 181 14.17 8.31 0.00
N HIS A 182 13.24 7.67 0.73
CA HIS A 182 11.81 7.81 0.46
C HIS A 182 11.33 9.24 0.68
N LEU A 183 11.73 9.90 1.75
CA LEU A 183 11.37 11.29 2.01
C LEU A 183 11.92 12.22 0.92
N ASN A 184 13.18 12.04 0.51
CA ASN A 184 13.78 12.82 -0.57
C ASN A 184 13.10 12.56 -1.92
N PHE A 185 12.73 11.29 -2.20
CA PHE A 185 11.95 10.94 -3.38
C PHE A 185 10.62 11.71 -3.42
N HIS A 186 9.84 11.67 -2.32
CA HIS A 186 8.57 12.41 -2.24
C HIS A 186 8.78 13.92 -2.35
N ALA A 187 9.75 14.48 -1.62
CA ALA A 187 10.05 15.92 -1.68
C ALA A 187 10.35 16.37 -3.10
N SER A 188 11.15 15.63 -3.86
CA SER A 188 11.45 15.95 -5.26
C SER A 188 10.20 16.02 -6.12
N LYS A 189 9.26 15.07 -5.96
CA LYS A 189 8.02 14.98 -6.74
C LYS A 189 6.96 16.02 -6.33
N LEU A 190 6.94 16.41 -5.08
CA LEU A 190 5.99 17.41 -4.58
C LEU A 190 6.42 18.85 -4.95
N HIS A 191 7.72 19.09 -5.16
CA HIS A 191 8.25 20.39 -5.57
C HIS A 191 8.31 20.60 -7.09
N GLU A 192 8.15 19.55 -7.90
CA GLU A 192 8.07 19.70 -9.36
C GLU A 192 6.85 20.57 -9.72
N SER A 193 7.10 21.77 -10.26
CA SER A 193 6.06 22.64 -10.80
C SER A 193 5.35 21.94 -11.96
N ARG A 194 4.04 22.08 -12.04
CA ARG A 194 3.25 21.58 -13.18
C ARG A 194 3.59 22.34 -14.45
#